data_09b10dbfdbd46106ffa7ff9655fdaeda
#
_entry.id   09b10dbfdbd46106ffa7ff9655fdaeda
#
_cell.length_a   1.000
_cell.length_b   1.000
_cell.length_c   1.000
_cell.angle_alpha   90.00
_cell.angle_beta   90.00
_cell.angle_gamma   90.00
#
_symmetry.space_group_name_H-M   'P 1'
#
loop_
_entity.id
_entity.type
_entity.pdbx_description
1 polymer ?
#
loop_
_entity_poly.entity_id
_entity_poly.type
_entity_poly.pdbx_seq_one_letter_code
_entity_poly.pdbx_strand_id
1 'polypeptide(L)'
;AARYAAYGWQVISVDNGEDVDAIGVAIDAAKSEAEKPTLIIVRTNIAQGTAKQGKASAHGEPLGEENIAAMKAALGWAYDKFEVPAEVYAHYETLALRCAAGNAAYDAMLERYKAAYPELYAEWLAWHSTELPEALLADQSLFAAEGPKATRATSGDVLNKLAAYLPNFFGGSADLAPSNKTEMKGRGFFAPDCREGANIHFGVRELAMACIA
;
A
#
# COMPACT_ATOMS: atom_id res chain seq x y z
N ALA A 1 5.41 -13.92 -14.36
CA ALA A 1 5.25 -15.15 -13.59
C ALA A 1 6.58 -15.66 -13.03
N ALA A 2 7.51 -16.17 -13.87
CA ALA A 2 8.74 -16.87 -13.42
C ALA A 2 9.61 -16.05 -12.45
N ARG A 3 9.76 -14.75 -12.64
CA ARG A 3 10.52 -13.87 -11.75
C ARG A 3 9.94 -13.83 -10.33
N TYR A 4 8.63 -13.71 -10.20
CA TYR A 4 7.96 -13.71 -8.88
C TYR A 4 7.98 -15.07 -8.22
N ALA A 5 7.81 -16.14 -9.00
CA ALA A 5 7.98 -17.51 -8.50
C ALA A 5 9.41 -17.74 -7.97
N ALA A 6 10.45 -17.21 -8.65
CA ALA A 6 11.84 -17.27 -8.17
C ALA A 6 12.07 -16.43 -6.88
N TYR A 7 11.25 -15.43 -6.60
CA TYR A 7 11.26 -14.69 -5.34
C TYR A 7 10.52 -15.42 -4.20
N GLY A 8 9.96 -16.59 -4.47
CA GLY A 8 9.22 -17.37 -3.50
C GLY A 8 7.73 -16.99 -3.38
N TRP A 9 7.19 -16.19 -4.29
CA TRP A 9 5.78 -15.83 -4.31
C TRP A 9 4.91 -16.99 -4.82
N GLN A 10 3.68 -17.10 -4.32
CA GLN A 10 2.64 -17.83 -5.01
C GLN A 10 2.24 -17.06 -6.28
N VAL A 11 2.18 -17.72 -7.41
CA VAL A 11 1.79 -17.11 -8.70
C VAL A 11 0.62 -17.87 -9.29
N ILE A 12 -0.51 -17.19 -9.47
CA ILE A 12 -1.74 -17.73 -10.04
C ILE A 12 -2.02 -17.01 -11.36
N SER A 13 -2.35 -17.75 -12.41
CA SER A 13 -2.75 -17.18 -13.70
C SER A 13 -4.23 -17.43 -13.97
N VAL A 14 -4.93 -16.38 -14.40
CA VAL A 14 -6.31 -16.44 -14.91
C VAL A 14 -6.25 -16.05 -16.38
N ASP A 15 -6.42 -17.01 -17.27
CA ASP A 15 -6.22 -16.82 -18.72
C ASP A 15 -7.36 -16.06 -19.39
N ASN A 16 -8.54 -16.00 -18.77
CA ASN A 16 -9.70 -15.25 -19.23
C ASN A 16 -10.17 -14.26 -18.13
N GLY A 17 -9.89 -12.98 -18.32
CA GLY A 17 -10.30 -11.92 -17.39
C GLY A 17 -11.78 -11.55 -17.44
N GLU A 18 -12.56 -12.14 -18.36
CA GLU A 18 -14.02 -12.02 -18.39
C GLU A 18 -14.69 -13.09 -17.50
N ASP A 19 -13.94 -14.10 -17.06
CA ASP A 19 -14.41 -15.14 -16.15
C ASP A 19 -14.25 -14.67 -14.70
N VAL A 20 -15.29 -14.02 -14.16
CA VAL A 20 -15.30 -13.48 -12.80
C VAL A 20 -15.26 -14.59 -11.74
N ASP A 21 -15.76 -15.78 -12.04
CA ASP A 21 -15.73 -16.91 -11.13
C ASP A 21 -14.31 -17.44 -10.99
N ALA A 22 -13.57 -17.55 -12.10
CA ALA A 22 -12.16 -17.93 -12.08
C ALA A 22 -11.30 -16.89 -11.32
N ILE A 23 -11.61 -15.59 -11.43
CA ILE A 23 -10.97 -14.53 -10.64
C ILE A 23 -11.30 -14.73 -9.16
N GLY A 24 -12.56 -15.02 -8.82
CA GLY A 24 -12.98 -15.30 -7.43
C GLY A 24 -12.21 -16.47 -6.83
N VAL A 25 -12.10 -17.58 -7.55
CA VAL A 25 -11.32 -18.76 -7.13
C VAL A 25 -9.83 -18.39 -6.89
N ALA A 26 -9.24 -17.59 -7.77
CA ALA A 26 -7.85 -17.14 -7.62
C ALA A 26 -7.67 -16.26 -6.37
N ILE A 27 -8.63 -15.38 -6.07
CA ILE A 27 -8.62 -14.55 -4.87
C ILE A 27 -8.75 -15.40 -3.61
N ASP A 28 -9.63 -16.39 -3.60
CA ASP A 28 -9.81 -17.28 -2.44
C ASP A 28 -8.56 -18.16 -2.21
N ALA A 29 -7.92 -18.62 -3.27
CA ALA A 29 -6.64 -19.30 -3.17
C ALA A 29 -5.54 -18.39 -2.61
N ALA A 30 -5.51 -17.13 -3.01
CA ALA A 30 -4.58 -16.13 -2.47
C ALA A 30 -4.82 -15.85 -0.97
N LYS A 31 -6.08 -15.76 -0.54
CA LYS A 31 -6.43 -15.56 0.88
C LYS A 31 -6.08 -16.77 1.75
N SER A 32 -6.08 -17.96 1.17
CA SER A 32 -5.75 -19.20 1.87
C SER A 32 -4.25 -19.41 2.04
N GLU A 33 -3.42 -18.70 1.28
CA GLU A 33 -1.95 -18.74 1.40
C GLU A 33 -1.50 -17.79 2.51
N ALA A 34 -0.97 -18.32 3.60
CA ALA A 34 -0.54 -17.54 4.76
C ALA A 34 0.98 -17.30 4.84
N GLU A 35 1.76 -18.07 4.08
CA GLU A 35 3.23 -18.07 4.18
C GLU A 35 3.92 -17.25 3.10
N LYS A 36 3.23 -17.00 1.98
CA LYS A 36 3.79 -16.36 0.81
C LYS A 36 2.89 -15.24 0.30
N PRO A 37 3.46 -14.13 -0.19
CA PRO A 37 2.68 -13.17 -0.95
C PRO A 37 2.21 -13.81 -2.27
N THR A 38 1.03 -13.40 -2.75
CA THR A 38 0.44 -13.94 -3.97
C THR A 38 0.39 -12.89 -5.07
N LEU A 39 0.82 -13.28 -6.26
CA LEU A 39 0.62 -12.53 -7.50
C LEU A 39 -0.46 -13.25 -8.34
N ILE A 40 -1.58 -12.57 -8.58
CA ILE A 40 -2.61 -13.04 -9.52
C ILE A 40 -2.41 -12.30 -10.86
N ILE A 41 -2.19 -13.04 -11.92
CA ILE A 41 -2.02 -12.52 -13.28
C ILE A 41 -3.30 -12.79 -14.05
N VAL A 42 -4.06 -11.72 -14.34
CA VAL A 42 -5.32 -11.80 -15.07
C VAL A 42 -5.11 -11.32 -16.50
N ARG A 43 -5.43 -12.12 -17.48
CA ARG A 43 -5.32 -11.76 -18.89
C ARG A 43 -6.61 -11.11 -19.37
N THR A 44 -6.53 -9.83 -19.73
CA THR A 44 -7.66 -9.05 -20.25
C THR A 44 -7.37 -8.51 -21.65
N ASN A 45 -8.42 -8.07 -22.36
CA ASN A 45 -8.29 -7.34 -23.61
C ASN A 45 -8.82 -5.93 -23.43
N ILE A 46 -8.00 -4.93 -23.79
CA ILE A 46 -8.49 -3.53 -23.80
C ILE A 46 -9.64 -3.39 -24.81
N ALA A 47 -10.66 -2.62 -24.44
CA ALA A 47 -11.85 -2.34 -25.26
C ALA A 47 -12.58 -3.62 -25.73
N GLN A 48 -12.68 -4.59 -24.85
CA GLN A 48 -13.39 -5.86 -25.08
C GLN A 48 -14.79 -5.60 -25.68
N GLY A 49 -15.15 -6.35 -26.72
CA GLY A 49 -16.46 -6.25 -27.38
C GLY A 49 -16.62 -5.08 -28.34
N THR A 50 -15.56 -4.33 -28.65
CA THR A 50 -15.57 -3.23 -29.62
C THR A 50 -14.68 -3.51 -30.82
N ALA A 51 -14.84 -2.73 -31.91
CA ALA A 51 -13.94 -2.79 -33.07
C ALA A 51 -12.49 -2.35 -32.76
N LYS A 52 -12.27 -1.70 -31.59
CA LYS A 52 -10.95 -1.32 -31.08
C LYS A 52 -10.34 -2.35 -30.11
N GLN A 53 -10.98 -3.51 -29.91
CA GLN A 53 -10.48 -4.54 -28.99
C GLN A 53 -9.03 -4.92 -29.28
N GLY A 54 -8.19 -4.89 -28.26
CA GLY A 54 -6.77 -5.25 -28.32
C GLY A 54 -5.89 -4.26 -29.09
N LYS A 55 -6.41 -3.12 -29.57
CA LYS A 55 -5.65 -2.11 -30.30
C LYS A 55 -5.09 -1.04 -29.36
N ALA A 56 -3.87 -0.58 -29.65
CA ALA A 56 -3.21 0.48 -28.88
C ALA A 56 -4.02 1.81 -28.88
N SER A 57 -4.76 2.10 -29.95
CA SER A 57 -5.62 3.31 -30.04
C SER A 57 -6.74 3.35 -28.98
N ALA A 58 -7.14 2.19 -28.44
CA ALA A 58 -8.12 2.15 -27.37
C ALA A 58 -7.59 2.68 -26.02
N HIS A 59 -6.27 2.82 -25.86
CA HIS A 59 -5.66 3.32 -24.62
C HIS A 59 -5.80 4.84 -24.46
N GLY A 60 -5.62 5.59 -25.53
CA GLY A 60 -5.56 7.07 -25.48
C GLY A 60 -6.67 7.81 -26.22
N GLU A 61 -7.58 7.09 -26.89
CA GLU A 61 -8.65 7.67 -27.68
C GLU A 61 -10.02 7.25 -27.18
N PRO A 62 -11.04 8.13 -27.18
CA PRO A 62 -12.42 7.72 -26.93
C PRO A 62 -12.86 6.60 -27.85
N LEU A 63 -13.64 5.67 -27.35
CA LEU A 63 -14.18 4.57 -28.16
C LEU A 63 -15.11 5.08 -29.28
N GLY A 64 -15.82 6.16 -29.02
CA GLY A 64 -16.85 6.73 -29.88
C GLY A 64 -18.22 6.10 -29.66
N GLU A 65 -19.27 6.83 -29.99
CA GLU A 65 -20.66 6.42 -29.70
C GLU A 65 -21.05 5.14 -30.42
N GLU A 66 -20.63 4.96 -31.67
CA GLU A 66 -20.92 3.75 -32.46
C GLU A 66 -20.33 2.48 -31.82
N ASN A 67 -19.07 2.53 -31.38
CA ASN A 67 -18.44 1.41 -30.69
C ASN A 67 -19.11 1.11 -29.35
N ILE A 68 -19.51 2.14 -28.60
CA ILE A 68 -20.21 1.97 -27.32
C ILE A 68 -21.59 1.35 -27.56
N ALA A 69 -22.34 1.79 -28.57
CA ALA A 69 -23.64 1.22 -28.92
C ALA A 69 -23.50 -0.25 -29.35
N ALA A 70 -22.52 -0.56 -30.18
CA ALA A 70 -22.26 -1.94 -30.60
C ALA A 70 -21.87 -2.85 -29.42
N MET A 71 -21.03 -2.35 -28.50
CA MET A 71 -20.64 -3.07 -27.29
C MET A 71 -21.85 -3.32 -26.38
N LYS A 72 -22.69 -2.30 -26.13
CA LYS A 72 -23.91 -2.44 -25.34
C LYS A 72 -24.84 -3.50 -25.95
N ALA A 73 -25.04 -3.47 -27.25
CA ALA A 73 -25.86 -4.45 -27.96
C ALA A 73 -25.28 -5.88 -27.84
N ALA A 74 -23.97 -6.04 -27.98
CA ALA A 74 -23.30 -7.34 -27.85
C ALA A 74 -23.40 -7.91 -26.44
N LEU A 75 -23.38 -7.05 -25.41
CA LEU A 75 -23.50 -7.41 -23.98
C LEU A 75 -24.95 -7.50 -23.51
N GLY A 76 -25.95 -7.18 -24.33
CA GLY A 76 -27.35 -7.10 -23.91
C GLY A 76 -27.62 -5.98 -22.90
N TRP A 77 -26.79 -4.92 -22.89
CA TRP A 77 -26.90 -3.80 -21.97
C TRP A 77 -27.93 -2.78 -22.47
N ALA A 78 -29.11 -2.77 -21.89
CA ALA A 78 -30.27 -1.98 -22.33
C ALA A 78 -30.39 -0.58 -21.69
N TYR A 79 -29.49 -0.22 -20.79
CA TYR A 79 -29.56 1.00 -20.00
C TYR A 79 -28.91 2.20 -20.71
N ASP A 80 -29.42 3.41 -20.46
CA ASP A 80 -28.92 4.65 -21.03
C ASP A 80 -27.53 5.07 -20.47
N LYS A 81 -27.03 6.21 -20.96
CA LYS A 81 -25.78 6.78 -20.44
C LYS A 81 -25.97 7.17 -18.97
N PHE A 82 -25.02 6.75 -18.13
CA PHE A 82 -25.02 7.00 -16.68
C PHE A 82 -26.20 6.39 -15.91
N GLU A 83 -27.03 5.59 -16.55
CA GLU A 83 -28.04 4.81 -15.87
C GLU A 83 -27.43 3.58 -15.24
N VAL A 84 -27.70 3.37 -13.96
CA VAL A 84 -27.25 2.20 -13.19
C VAL A 84 -28.49 1.39 -12.80
N PRO A 85 -28.53 0.07 -13.10
CA PRO A 85 -29.64 -0.79 -12.75
C PRO A 85 -29.95 -0.81 -11.26
N ALA A 86 -31.22 -0.90 -10.88
CA ALA A 86 -31.65 -0.89 -9.48
C ALA A 86 -31.06 -2.06 -8.68
N GLU A 87 -30.89 -3.22 -9.31
CA GLU A 87 -30.28 -4.39 -8.69
C GLU A 87 -28.80 -4.18 -8.32
N VAL A 88 -28.09 -3.30 -9.03
CA VAL A 88 -26.71 -2.92 -8.70
C VAL A 88 -26.70 -2.10 -7.41
N TYR A 89 -27.61 -1.14 -7.27
CA TYR A 89 -27.76 -0.37 -6.02
C TYR A 89 -28.11 -1.28 -4.85
N ALA A 90 -29.08 -2.19 -5.01
CA ALA A 90 -29.45 -3.12 -3.97
C ALA A 90 -28.29 -4.04 -3.56
N HIS A 91 -27.45 -4.47 -4.50
CA HIS A 91 -26.23 -5.23 -4.21
C HIS A 91 -25.24 -4.41 -3.36
N TYR A 92 -24.99 -3.16 -3.75
CA TYR A 92 -24.08 -2.28 -3.02
C TYR A 92 -24.61 -1.89 -1.63
N GLU A 93 -25.92 -1.76 -1.45
CA GLU A 93 -26.52 -1.59 -0.11
C GLU A 93 -26.20 -2.78 0.80
N THR A 94 -26.28 -4.00 0.28
CA THR A 94 -25.91 -5.22 1.02
C THR A 94 -24.42 -5.19 1.41
N LEU A 95 -23.55 -4.74 0.51
CA LEU A 95 -22.12 -4.55 0.80
C LEU A 95 -21.90 -3.48 1.88
N ALA A 96 -22.61 -2.35 1.80
CA ALA A 96 -22.50 -1.27 2.78
C ALA A 96 -22.89 -1.75 4.19
N LEU A 97 -23.96 -2.53 4.33
CA LEU A 97 -24.37 -3.14 5.60
C LEU A 97 -23.29 -4.08 6.15
N ARG A 98 -22.71 -4.92 5.30
CA ARG A 98 -21.60 -5.82 5.71
C ARG A 98 -20.37 -5.03 6.15
N CYS A 99 -20.00 -3.98 5.42
CA CYS A 99 -18.88 -3.10 5.79
C CYS A 99 -19.15 -2.38 7.11
N ALA A 100 -20.36 -1.86 7.32
CA ALA A 100 -20.75 -1.21 8.57
C ALA A 100 -20.66 -2.17 9.77
N ALA A 101 -21.11 -3.41 9.61
CA ALA A 101 -20.98 -4.44 10.63
C ALA A 101 -19.50 -4.77 10.93
N GLY A 102 -18.64 -4.84 9.90
CA GLY A 102 -17.21 -5.01 10.04
C GLY A 102 -16.54 -3.86 10.80
N ASN A 103 -16.89 -2.62 10.47
CA ASN A 103 -16.39 -1.43 11.17
C ASN A 103 -16.83 -1.43 12.64
N ALA A 104 -18.10 -1.71 12.93
CA ALA A 104 -18.58 -1.78 14.30
C ALA A 104 -17.86 -2.88 15.13
N ALA A 105 -17.56 -4.02 14.51
CA ALA A 105 -16.79 -5.08 15.16
C ALA A 105 -15.33 -4.66 15.43
N TYR A 106 -14.72 -3.94 14.50
CA TYR A 106 -13.38 -3.37 14.65
C TYR A 106 -13.34 -2.32 15.78
N ASP A 107 -14.28 -1.39 15.81
CA ASP A 107 -14.39 -0.35 16.84
C ASP A 107 -14.55 -0.98 18.23
N ALA A 108 -15.42 -1.98 18.34
CA ALA A 108 -15.60 -2.71 19.59
C ALA A 108 -14.32 -3.49 20.01
N MET A 109 -13.56 -4.02 19.06
CA MET A 109 -12.26 -4.64 19.33
C MET A 109 -11.25 -3.60 19.82
N LEU A 110 -11.23 -2.43 19.18
CA LEU A 110 -10.31 -1.34 19.53
C LEU A 110 -10.59 -0.78 20.94
N GLU A 111 -11.85 -0.65 21.34
CA GLU A 111 -12.21 -0.27 22.71
C GLU A 111 -11.75 -1.32 23.75
N ARG A 112 -11.86 -2.61 23.43
CA ARG A 112 -11.30 -3.66 24.30
C ARG A 112 -9.78 -3.61 24.38
N TYR A 113 -9.11 -3.32 23.27
CA TYR A 113 -7.65 -3.15 23.21
C TYR A 113 -7.21 -1.97 24.07
N LYS A 114 -7.88 -0.83 23.93
CA LYS A 114 -7.66 0.39 24.74
C LYS A 114 -7.79 0.12 26.24
N ALA A 115 -8.82 -0.65 26.63
CA ALA A 115 -9.04 -0.99 28.03
C ALA A 115 -7.97 -1.94 28.58
N ALA A 116 -7.51 -2.90 27.77
CA ALA A 116 -6.52 -3.89 28.15
C ALA A 116 -5.07 -3.36 28.11
N TYR A 117 -4.77 -2.46 27.15
CA TYR A 117 -3.43 -1.97 26.85
C TYR A 117 -3.42 -0.46 26.62
N PRO A 118 -3.72 0.39 27.62
CA PRO A 118 -3.90 1.84 27.43
C PRO A 118 -2.65 2.53 26.91
N GLU A 119 -1.46 2.13 27.34
CA GLU A 119 -0.19 2.72 26.90
C GLU A 119 0.09 2.41 25.41
N LEU A 120 -0.07 1.14 25.01
CA LEU A 120 0.09 0.73 23.61
C LEU A 120 -0.97 1.36 22.69
N TYR A 121 -2.18 1.56 23.21
CA TYR A 121 -3.23 2.26 22.47
C TYR A 121 -2.88 3.74 22.25
N ALA A 122 -2.34 4.41 23.28
CA ALA A 122 -1.88 5.79 23.15
C ALA A 122 -0.71 5.90 22.13
N GLU A 123 0.22 4.97 22.16
CA GLU A 123 1.30 4.88 21.17
C GLU A 123 0.75 4.65 19.76
N TRP A 124 -0.19 3.73 19.59
CA TRP A 124 -0.86 3.47 18.32
C TRP A 124 -1.54 4.71 17.75
N LEU A 125 -2.24 5.49 18.59
CA LEU A 125 -2.86 6.76 18.19
C LEU A 125 -1.80 7.78 17.75
N ALA A 126 -0.71 7.93 18.50
CA ALA A 126 0.37 8.84 18.16
C ALA A 126 1.03 8.48 16.82
N TRP A 127 1.19 7.20 16.53
CA TRP A 127 1.79 6.73 15.27
C TRP A 127 0.89 6.96 14.04
N HIS A 128 -0.42 7.05 14.24
CA HIS A 128 -1.41 7.32 13.18
C HIS A 128 -1.85 8.79 13.13
N SER A 129 -1.31 9.63 14.02
CA SER A 129 -1.54 11.06 13.98
C SER A 129 -0.64 11.75 12.94
N THR A 130 -1.15 12.83 12.36
CA THR A 130 -0.36 13.78 11.55
C THR A 130 0.23 14.90 12.39
N GLU A 131 -0.11 14.95 13.68
CA GLU A 131 0.38 15.97 14.61
C GLU A 131 1.81 15.65 15.05
N LEU A 132 2.67 16.65 14.99
CA LEU A 132 4.03 16.53 15.50
C LEU A 132 4.06 16.83 17.01
N PRO A 133 4.93 16.12 17.79
CA PRO A 133 5.09 16.43 19.22
C PRO A 133 5.48 17.89 19.46
N GLU A 134 4.82 18.57 20.39
CA GLU A 134 5.15 19.96 20.76
C GLU A 134 6.62 20.12 21.18
N ALA A 135 7.17 19.14 21.89
CA ALA A 135 8.56 19.11 22.29
C ALA A 135 9.52 19.12 21.09
N LEU A 136 9.17 18.43 19.98
CA LEU A 136 9.94 18.49 18.74
C LEU A 136 9.90 19.89 18.12
N LEU A 137 8.71 20.50 18.06
CA LEU A 137 8.52 21.84 17.48
C LEU A 137 9.23 22.93 18.30
N ALA A 138 9.37 22.74 19.60
CA ALA A 138 10.05 23.68 20.51
C ALA A 138 11.58 23.49 20.54
N ASP A 139 12.13 22.39 20.03
CA ASP A 139 13.55 22.09 20.13
C ASP A 139 14.41 22.90 19.15
N GLN A 140 14.92 24.04 19.64
CA GLN A 140 15.82 24.89 18.88
C GLN A 140 17.17 24.21 18.56
N SER A 141 17.55 23.16 19.28
CA SER A 141 18.78 22.42 19.02
C SER A 141 18.80 21.72 17.66
N LEU A 142 17.63 21.48 17.05
CA LEU A 142 17.52 20.95 15.70
C LEU A 142 18.23 21.83 14.65
N PHE A 143 18.26 23.15 14.89
CA PHE A 143 18.82 24.14 13.99
C PHE A 143 20.22 24.62 14.42
N ALA A 144 20.72 24.13 15.57
CA ALA A 144 22.02 24.52 16.07
C ALA A 144 23.15 23.75 15.35
N ALA A 145 24.02 24.48 14.65
CA ALA A 145 25.22 23.93 14.03
C ALA A 145 26.43 24.18 14.93
N GLU A 146 27.16 23.12 15.28
CA GLU A 146 28.42 23.21 16.04
C GLU A 146 29.59 23.40 15.09
N GLY A 147 29.73 24.57 14.49
CA GLY A 147 30.81 24.89 13.57
C GLY A 147 30.70 24.25 12.17
N PRO A 148 31.74 24.36 11.32
CA PRO A 148 31.70 23.82 9.97
C PRO A 148 31.72 22.30 9.97
N LYS A 149 30.68 21.68 9.38
CA LYS A 149 30.54 20.22 9.21
C LYS A 149 30.17 19.89 7.78
N ALA A 150 30.48 18.67 7.34
CA ALA A 150 29.92 18.14 6.10
C ALA A 150 28.39 18.01 6.27
N THR A 151 27.59 18.36 5.24
CA THR A 151 26.13 18.34 5.29
C THR A 151 25.55 16.98 5.69
N ARG A 152 26.19 15.87 5.26
CA ARG A 152 25.81 14.51 5.69
C ARG A 152 25.96 14.30 7.21
N ALA A 153 26.94 14.92 7.85
CA ALA A 153 27.13 14.81 9.30
C ALA A 153 26.04 15.61 10.03
N THR A 154 25.75 16.84 9.58
CA THR A 154 24.64 17.64 10.11
C THR A 154 23.30 16.93 9.93
N SER A 155 23.05 16.33 8.75
CA SER A 155 21.86 15.53 8.49
C SER A 155 21.74 14.35 9.45
N GLY A 156 22.83 13.62 9.70
CA GLY A 156 22.85 12.52 10.67
C GLY A 156 22.60 12.95 12.11
N ASP A 157 23.09 14.13 12.50
CA ASP A 157 22.83 14.70 13.83
C ASP A 157 21.35 15.04 13.98
N VAL A 158 20.75 15.70 12.99
CA VAL A 158 19.32 16.02 12.96
C VAL A 158 18.46 14.74 12.93
N LEU A 159 18.82 13.76 12.09
CA LEU A 159 18.14 12.47 12.02
C LEU A 159 18.04 11.80 13.39
N ASN A 160 19.14 11.77 14.14
CA ASN A 160 19.18 11.16 15.47
C ASN A 160 18.37 11.94 16.51
N LYS A 161 18.29 13.28 16.38
CA LYS A 161 17.41 14.09 17.21
C LYS A 161 15.94 13.83 16.89
N LEU A 162 15.56 13.80 15.61
CA LEU A 162 14.20 13.47 15.17
C LEU A 162 13.77 12.08 15.67
N ALA A 163 14.64 11.09 15.58
CA ALA A 163 14.39 9.73 16.03
C ALA A 163 14.11 9.64 17.54
N ALA A 164 14.57 10.60 18.34
CA ALA A 164 14.28 10.67 19.78
C ALA A 164 12.83 11.12 20.05
N TYR A 165 12.26 11.95 19.20
CA TYR A 165 10.88 12.46 19.32
C TYR A 165 9.85 11.59 18.59
N LEU A 166 10.25 10.87 17.55
CA LEU A 166 9.37 10.16 16.65
C LEU A 166 9.64 8.64 16.73
N PRO A 167 8.95 7.91 17.61
CA PRO A 167 9.18 6.47 17.80
C PRO A 167 8.88 5.65 16.55
N ASN A 168 7.96 6.09 15.69
CA ASN A 168 7.61 5.48 14.41
C ASN A 168 8.52 5.91 13.24
N PHE A 169 9.55 6.73 13.50
CA PHE A 169 10.51 7.13 12.48
C PHE A 169 11.45 5.98 12.17
N PHE A 170 11.43 5.48 10.95
CA PHE A 170 12.27 4.38 10.50
C PHE A 170 12.73 4.59 9.06
N GLY A 171 13.83 3.99 8.67
CA GLY A 171 14.36 4.15 7.32
C GLY A 171 15.79 3.65 7.22
N GLY A 172 16.53 4.07 6.19
CA GLY A 172 17.88 3.61 5.99
C GLY A 172 18.51 4.10 4.70
N SER A 173 19.51 3.38 4.25
CA SER A 173 20.31 3.71 3.06
C SER A 173 20.52 2.45 2.22
N ALA A 174 20.70 2.66 0.92
CA ALA A 174 21.11 1.60 0.01
C ALA A 174 22.64 1.38 0.14
N ASP A 175 23.03 0.54 1.11
CA ASP A 175 24.39 0.08 1.41
C ASP A 175 25.41 1.15 1.85
N LEU A 176 24.99 2.39 2.06
CA LEU A 176 25.90 3.52 2.34
C LEU A 176 25.62 4.21 3.69
N ALA A 177 24.93 3.55 4.63
CA ALA A 177 24.57 4.13 5.92
C ALA A 177 25.74 4.78 6.68
N PRO A 178 26.95 4.16 6.78
CA PRO A 178 28.09 4.78 7.45
C PRO A 178 28.59 6.05 6.77
N SER A 179 28.56 6.09 5.43
CA SER A 179 28.99 7.24 4.63
C SER A 179 27.97 8.36 4.64
N ASN A 180 26.68 8.02 4.53
CA ASN A 180 25.56 8.96 4.47
C ASN A 180 25.13 9.43 5.86
N LYS A 181 25.59 8.76 6.94
CA LYS A 181 25.20 9.05 8.32
C LYS A 181 23.71 8.90 8.57
N THR A 182 23.08 7.89 7.95
CA THR A 182 21.63 7.64 8.02
C THR A 182 21.23 6.62 9.07
N GLU A 183 22.16 6.18 9.92
CA GLU A 183 21.86 5.28 11.02
C GLU A 183 21.29 6.03 12.23
N MET A 184 20.15 5.59 12.70
CA MET A 184 19.52 6.00 13.96
C MET A 184 20.12 5.17 15.10
N LYS A 185 20.94 5.80 15.92
CA LYS A 185 21.70 5.16 17.00
C LYS A 185 20.77 4.56 18.06
N GLY A 186 21.05 3.32 18.44
CA GLY A 186 20.27 2.64 19.48
C GLY A 186 18.89 2.15 19.05
N ARG A 187 18.51 2.32 17.77
CA ARG A 187 17.18 1.95 17.25
C ARG A 187 17.14 0.56 16.60
N GLY A 188 18.21 -0.24 16.69
CA GLY A 188 18.27 -1.58 16.12
C GLY A 188 18.12 -1.64 14.59
N PHE A 189 18.27 -2.83 14.04
CA PHE A 189 18.13 -3.09 12.60
C PHE A 189 16.88 -3.93 12.34
N PHE A 190 16.03 -3.46 11.42
CA PHE A 190 14.85 -4.21 11.01
C PHE A 190 15.26 -5.50 10.29
N ALA A 191 14.86 -6.63 10.84
CA ALA A 191 15.21 -7.96 10.34
C ALA A 191 14.08 -8.96 10.65
N PRO A 192 14.08 -10.17 10.07
CA PRO A 192 13.07 -11.19 10.35
C PRO A 192 12.92 -11.55 11.84
N ASP A 193 14.00 -11.47 12.58
CA ASP A 193 14.10 -11.74 14.02
C ASP A 193 14.10 -10.48 14.91
N CYS A 194 14.03 -9.28 14.32
CA CYS A 194 13.98 -7.98 15.00
C CYS A 194 13.06 -7.02 14.25
N ARG A 195 11.75 -7.16 14.46
CA ARG A 195 10.73 -6.33 13.76
C ARG A 195 10.60 -4.93 14.34
N GLU A 196 11.06 -4.71 15.55
CA GLU A 196 11.10 -3.43 16.24
C GLU A 196 12.28 -2.54 15.82
N GLY A 197 13.23 -3.07 15.06
CA GLY A 197 14.37 -2.30 14.54
C GLY A 197 13.92 -1.21 13.58
N ALA A 198 14.47 0.00 13.74
CA ALA A 198 14.09 1.17 12.94
C ALA A 198 15.03 1.44 11.75
N ASN A 199 16.22 0.83 11.74
CA ASN A 199 17.17 0.98 10.63
C ASN A 199 16.97 -0.12 9.60
N ILE A 200 16.75 0.24 8.34
CA ILE A 200 16.57 -0.70 7.23
C ILE A 200 17.85 -0.75 6.40
N HIS A 201 18.40 -1.94 6.24
CA HIS A 201 19.48 -2.20 5.30
C HIS A 201 18.93 -2.60 3.94
N PHE A 202 18.73 -1.65 3.05
CA PHE A 202 18.19 -1.90 1.71
C PHE A 202 19.15 -2.67 0.79
N GLY A 203 20.47 -2.68 1.09
CA GLY A 203 21.50 -3.15 0.17
C GLY A 203 21.59 -2.24 -1.06
N VAL A 204 22.27 -2.66 -2.12
CA VAL A 204 22.39 -1.89 -3.37
C VAL A 204 21.08 -2.01 -4.17
N ARG A 205 20.01 -1.36 -3.68
CA ARG A 205 18.64 -1.42 -4.22
C ARG A 205 17.93 -0.07 -4.11
N GLU A 206 18.50 0.96 -4.70
CA GLU A 206 18.02 2.35 -4.60
C GLU A 206 16.59 2.49 -5.13
N LEU A 207 16.26 1.81 -6.24
CA LEU A 207 14.89 1.84 -6.78
C LEU A 207 13.88 1.21 -5.80
N ALA A 208 14.21 0.06 -5.20
CA ALA A 208 13.34 -0.57 -4.22
C ALA A 208 13.20 0.29 -2.95
N MET A 209 14.29 0.90 -2.49
CA MET A 209 14.28 1.86 -1.38
C MET A 209 13.34 3.03 -1.66
N ALA A 210 13.43 3.65 -2.84
CA ALA A 210 12.56 4.75 -3.23
C ALA A 210 11.08 4.36 -3.38
N CYS A 211 10.79 3.10 -3.73
CA CYS A 211 9.41 2.59 -3.81
C CYS A 211 8.81 2.26 -2.43
N ILE A 212 9.65 2.05 -1.41
CA ILE A 212 9.22 1.76 -0.04
C ILE A 212 9.00 3.05 0.75
N ALA A 213 9.78 4.09 0.48
CA ALA A 213 9.67 5.41 1.10
C ALA A 213 8.45 6.18 0.60
#